data_317bd84576d423c2f3f8a8911799f9c4
#
_entry.id   317bd84576d423c2f3f8a8911799f9c4
#
_cell.length_a   1.000
_cell.length_b   1.000
_cell.length_c   1.000
_cell.angle_alpha   90.00
_cell.angle_beta   90.00
_cell.angle_gamma   90.00
#
_symmetry.space_group_name_H-M   'P 1'
#
loop_
_entity.id
_entity.type
_entity.pdbx_description
1 polymer ?
#
loop_
_entity_poly.entity_id
_entity_poly.type
_entity_poly.pdbx_seq_one_letter_code
_entity_poly.pdbx_strand_id
1 'polypeptide(L)'
;MLFQAETLYEEGQAMEWTRQPVCEVHHSYDIISDGVLDRKDFAFIFSNADRVKHIPAYTTSTINVYADVVLDSGVLGYLSRLGVSLNVFDKCQRYLGTYRPASTMGSVSLVMGQCKLRSDEVKRLEVARVFEREFVDGMLTVINRQYKNYRKDELLKQRDSLQEIQNSMKTAESINQLMLLEARARQNYYLVYSLFIRNKDFDFHGRMKNPPTDSVNAMISYGNAILYNRISEEIYRSGLDNRIGLIHSSDRRYESLNLDFADMFKPVIVDTTVLKLINKRQISVTDFDQDGEAVYLGRNGKAMMIEEIDRKLQEKRDGMSYHAMIRQKIVRFKRMVEKEG
;
A
#
# COMPACT_ATOMS: atom_id res chain seq x y z
N MET A 1 -40.93 1.10 -27.35
CA MET A 1 -41.25 -0.28 -26.96
C MET A 1 -40.64 -0.49 -25.58
N LEU A 2 -41.48 -0.46 -24.56
CA LEU A 2 -41.13 -0.72 -23.17
C LEU A 2 -41.16 -2.23 -22.99
N PHE A 3 -40.04 -2.83 -22.64
CA PHE A 3 -39.99 -4.23 -22.19
C PHE A 3 -40.42 -4.27 -20.74
N GLN A 4 -41.55 -4.90 -20.45
CA GLN A 4 -41.96 -5.32 -19.13
C GLN A 4 -41.04 -6.47 -18.70
N ALA A 5 -40.35 -6.31 -17.57
CA ALA A 5 -39.65 -7.38 -16.93
C ALA A 5 -40.69 -8.23 -16.17
N GLU A 6 -41.00 -9.39 -16.69
CA GLU A 6 -41.74 -10.42 -15.94
C GLU A 6 -40.81 -11.04 -14.92
N THR A 7 -41.21 -10.93 -13.69
CA THR A 7 -40.60 -11.54 -12.50
C THR A 7 -40.90 -13.04 -12.54
N LEU A 8 -39.91 -13.85 -12.82
CA LEU A 8 -39.90 -15.28 -12.46
C LEU A 8 -39.21 -15.44 -11.10
N TYR A 9 -39.98 -15.33 -10.02
CA TYR A 9 -39.63 -15.91 -8.74
C TYR A 9 -40.21 -17.33 -8.68
N GLU A 10 -39.38 -18.35 -8.91
CA GLU A 10 -39.70 -19.68 -8.44
C GLU A 10 -39.35 -19.77 -6.95
N GLU A 11 -40.37 -20.00 -6.15
CA GLU A 11 -40.25 -20.34 -4.73
C GLU A 11 -39.58 -21.69 -4.57
N GLY A 12 -38.59 -21.74 -3.70
CA GLY A 12 -38.15 -22.98 -3.04
C GLY A 12 -36.76 -23.42 -3.35
N GLN A 13 -35.81 -22.83 -2.70
CA GLN A 13 -34.70 -23.41 -1.96
C GLN A 13 -33.78 -22.29 -1.53
N ALA A 14 -33.91 -21.86 -0.26
CA ALA A 14 -32.86 -21.12 0.41
C ALA A 14 -31.63 -22.04 0.44
N MET A 15 -30.71 -21.86 -0.51
CA MET A 15 -29.37 -22.41 -0.36
C MET A 15 -28.79 -21.78 0.89
N GLU A 16 -28.75 -22.55 1.99
CA GLU A 16 -27.89 -22.24 3.12
C GLU A 16 -26.48 -22.08 2.56
N TRP A 17 -26.05 -20.83 2.43
CA TRP A 17 -24.66 -20.50 2.23
C TRP A 17 -23.93 -20.89 3.51
N THR A 18 -23.59 -22.16 3.64
CA THR A 18 -22.68 -22.64 4.67
C THR A 18 -21.44 -21.74 4.56
N ARG A 19 -21.15 -21.05 5.68
CA ARG A 19 -19.93 -20.28 5.85
C ARG A 19 -18.76 -21.15 5.43
N GLN A 20 -18.27 -20.93 4.22
CA GLN A 20 -17.03 -21.57 3.80
C GLN A 20 -15.94 -21.16 4.80
N PRO A 21 -15.03 -22.08 5.15
CA PRO A 21 -13.94 -21.74 6.04
C PRO A 21 -13.19 -20.56 5.43
N VAL A 22 -13.12 -19.47 6.18
CA VAL A 22 -12.37 -18.27 5.77
C VAL A 22 -10.92 -18.71 5.62
N CYS A 23 -10.47 -18.87 4.39
CA CYS A 23 -9.07 -19.10 4.11
C CYS A 23 -8.31 -17.89 4.67
N GLU A 24 -7.51 -18.08 5.71
CA GLU A 24 -6.83 -16.97 6.40
C GLU A 24 -5.75 -16.31 5.54
N VAL A 25 -5.35 -16.94 4.45
CA VAL A 25 -4.32 -16.44 3.53
C VAL A 25 -4.98 -16.00 2.24
N HIS A 26 -5.08 -14.70 2.08
CA HIS A 26 -5.53 -14.07 0.84
C HIS A 26 -4.32 -13.49 0.10
N HIS A 27 -4.28 -13.69 -1.21
CA HIS A 27 -3.22 -13.24 -2.08
C HIS A 27 -3.69 -12.09 -2.97
N SER A 28 -2.80 -11.14 -3.18
CA SER A 28 -2.94 -10.13 -4.23
C SER A 28 -2.14 -10.56 -5.44
N TYR A 29 -2.69 -10.34 -6.62
CA TYR A 29 -2.04 -10.67 -7.88
C TYR A 29 -1.83 -9.41 -8.72
N ASP A 30 -0.62 -9.27 -9.23
CA ASP A 30 -0.22 -8.14 -10.06
C ASP A 30 -0.06 -8.59 -11.51
N ILE A 31 -0.76 -7.88 -12.43
CA ILE A 31 -0.68 -8.05 -13.89
C ILE A 31 0.12 -6.87 -14.44
N ILE A 32 1.33 -7.15 -14.88
CA ILE A 32 2.31 -6.17 -15.36
C ILE A 32 2.58 -6.24 -16.86
N SER A 33 1.79 -7.01 -17.60
CA SER A 33 1.89 -7.15 -19.06
C SER A 33 0.51 -7.13 -19.70
N ASP A 34 0.43 -6.62 -20.92
CA ASP A 34 -0.79 -6.58 -21.70
C ASP A 34 -1.34 -7.98 -21.95
N GLY A 35 -2.67 -8.13 -22.02
CA GLY A 35 -3.32 -9.41 -22.21
C GLY A 35 -4.82 -9.41 -21.97
N VAL A 36 -5.37 -10.60 -21.77
CA VAL A 36 -6.79 -10.84 -21.50
C VAL A 36 -6.95 -11.48 -20.14
N LEU A 37 -7.83 -10.94 -19.31
CA LEU A 37 -8.26 -11.55 -18.06
C LEU A 37 -9.63 -12.16 -18.27
N ASP A 38 -9.72 -13.47 -18.11
CA ASP A 38 -10.92 -14.28 -18.26
C ASP A 38 -11.15 -15.10 -16.98
N ARG A 39 -12.22 -15.89 -16.96
CA ARG A 39 -12.57 -16.80 -15.87
C ARG A 39 -12.84 -18.19 -16.42
N LYS A 40 -12.37 -19.20 -15.72
CA LYS A 40 -12.70 -20.60 -16.02
C LYS A 40 -12.69 -21.40 -14.71
N ASP A 41 -13.71 -22.17 -14.50
CA ASP A 41 -13.88 -23.02 -13.32
C ASP A 41 -13.73 -22.21 -12.02
N PHE A 42 -12.69 -22.50 -11.22
CA PHE A 42 -12.42 -21.85 -9.93
C PHE A 42 -11.22 -20.90 -10.00
N ALA A 43 -10.90 -20.37 -11.19
CA ALA A 43 -9.75 -19.50 -11.39
C ALA A 43 -10.09 -18.29 -12.27
N PHE A 44 -9.35 -17.19 -12.08
CA PHE A 44 -9.14 -16.19 -13.11
C PHE A 44 -7.99 -16.65 -14.00
N ILE A 45 -8.11 -16.45 -15.29
CA ILE A 45 -7.10 -16.83 -16.28
C ILE A 45 -6.59 -15.58 -16.94
N PHE A 46 -5.32 -15.27 -16.71
CA PHE A 46 -4.64 -14.24 -17.47
C PHE A 46 -3.86 -14.89 -18.62
N SER A 47 -4.08 -14.41 -19.83
CA SER A 47 -3.41 -14.90 -21.04
C SER A 47 -2.87 -13.76 -21.90
N ASN A 48 -1.70 -13.99 -22.48
CA ASN A 48 -1.12 -13.15 -23.52
C ASN A 48 -0.35 -14.03 -24.53
N ALA A 49 0.38 -13.42 -25.46
CA ALA A 49 1.12 -14.16 -26.50
C ALA A 49 2.17 -15.12 -25.92
N ASP A 50 2.72 -14.83 -24.73
CA ASP A 50 3.86 -15.57 -24.16
C ASP A 50 3.44 -16.68 -23.20
N ARG A 51 2.29 -16.51 -22.50
CA ARG A 51 1.92 -17.39 -21.38
C ARG A 51 0.44 -17.32 -21.02
N VAL A 52 0.00 -18.39 -20.35
CA VAL A 52 -1.27 -18.45 -19.62
C VAL A 52 -0.97 -18.61 -18.13
N LYS A 53 -1.56 -17.79 -17.28
CA LYS A 53 -1.43 -17.87 -15.82
C LYS A 53 -2.80 -18.07 -15.19
N HIS A 54 -2.90 -19.09 -14.33
CA HIS A 54 -4.07 -19.36 -13.52
C HIS A 54 -3.93 -18.66 -12.17
N ILE A 55 -4.94 -17.88 -11.79
CA ILE A 55 -5.02 -17.17 -10.52
C ILE A 55 -6.16 -17.82 -9.72
N PRO A 56 -5.85 -18.51 -8.61
CA PRO A 56 -6.86 -19.21 -7.80
C PRO A 56 -7.90 -18.23 -7.25
N ALA A 57 -9.17 -18.39 -7.62
CA ALA A 57 -10.18 -17.38 -7.34
C ALA A 57 -10.51 -17.25 -5.84
N TYR A 58 -10.58 -18.36 -5.11
CA TYR A 58 -11.01 -18.37 -3.70
C TYR A 58 -9.96 -17.87 -2.70
N THR A 59 -8.70 -17.86 -3.08
CA THR A 59 -7.61 -17.32 -2.25
C THR A 59 -7.16 -15.93 -2.71
N THR A 60 -7.82 -15.36 -3.73
CA THR A 60 -7.51 -14.02 -4.24
C THR A 60 -8.35 -12.99 -3.50
N SER A 61 -7.72 -11.94 -3.03
CA SER A 61 -8.38 -10.75 -2.47
C SER A 61 -8.46 -9.61 -3.47
N THR A 62 -7.40 -9.45 -4.25
CA THR A 62 -7.25 -8.31 -5.14
C THR A 62 -6.46 -8.70 -6.39
N ILE A 63 -6.83 -8.10 -7.50
CA ILE A 63 -6.06 -8.14 -8.75
C ILE A 63 -5.68 -6.71 -9.09
N ASN A 64 -4.38 -6.43 -9.22
CA ASN A 64 -3.85 -5.14 -9.61
C ASN A 64 -3.39 -5.19 -11.07
N VAL A 65 -3.88 -4.27 -11.88
CA VAL A 65 -3.61 -4.21 -13.32
C VAL A 65 -2.78 -2.97 -13.63
N TYR A 66 -1.54 -3.17 -14.07
CA TYR A 66 -0.57 -2.13 -14.42
C TYR A 66 -0.28 -2.07 -15.93
N ALA A 67 -1.12 -2.71 -16.75
CA ALA A 67 -0.96 -2.85 -18.19
C ALA A 67 -2.31 -2.79 -18.90
N ASP A 68 -2.33 -2.83 -20.23
CA ASP A 68 -3.56 -2.84 -21.01
C ASP A 68 -4.18 -4.26 -20.96
N VAL A 69 -5.27 -4.43 -20.19
CA VAL A 69 -5.93 -5.71 -19.99
C VAL A 69 -7.38 -5.63 -20.46
N VAL A 70 -7.75 -6.55 -21.32
CA VAL A 70 -9.14 -6.74 -21.75
C VAL A 70 -9.84 -7.70 -20.81
N LEU A 71 -11.05 -7.34 -20.36
CA LEU A 71 -11.93 -8.20 -19.56
C LEU A 71 -13.40 -7.93 -19.91
N ASP A 72 -14.26 -8.90 -19.66
CA ASP A 72 -15.69 -8.78 -19.90
C ASP A 72 -16.50 -8.57 -18.61
N SER A 73 -17.80 -8.31 -18.75
CA SER A 73 -18.72 -8.16 -17.62
C SER A 73 -18.89 -9.47 -16.81
N GLY A 74 -18.67 -10.62 -17.41
CA GLY A 74 -18.70 -11.91 -16.75
C GLY A 74 -17.56 -12.06 -15.72
N VAL A 75 -16.37 -11.53 -16.03
CA VAL A 75 -15.25 -11.43 -15.10
C VAL A 75 -15.61 -10.49 -13.93
N LEU A 76 -16.20 -9.30 -14.21
CA LEU A 76 -16.65 -8.39 -13.17
C LEU A 76 -17.69 -9.02 -12.24
N GLY A 77 -18.65 -9.76 -12.82
CA GLY A 77 -19.64 -10.51 -12.05
C GLY A 77 -19.02 -11.61 -11.20
N TYR A 78 -17.94 -12.24 -11.67
CA TYR A 78 -17.22 -13.25 -10.90
C TYR A 78 -16.41 -12.64 -9.76
N LEU A 79 -15.70 -11.53 -10.02
CA LEU A 79 -15.03 -10.72 -8.99
C LEU A 79 -16.02 -10.31 -7.88
N SER A 80 -17.21 -9.84 -8.29
CA SER A 80 -18.26 -9.40 -7.34
C SER A 80 -18.72 -10.53 -6.42
N ARG A 81 -18.98 -11.72 -6.97
CA ARG A 81 -19.43 -12.89 -6.17
C ARG A 81 -18.39 -13.32 -5.15
N LEU A 82 -17.11 -13.18 -5.47
CA LEU A 82 -16.01 -13.61 -4.60
C LEU A 82 -15.51 -12.51 -3.66
N GLY A 83 -16.02 -11.28 -3.79
CA GLY A 83 -15.54 -10.14 -3.01
C GLY A 83 -14.13 -9.69 -3.41
N VAL A 84 -13.68 -10.01 -4.64
CA VAL A 84 -12.34 -9.66 -5.15
C VAL A 84 -12.37 -8.28 -5.76
N SER A 85 -11.49 -7.39 -5.32
CA SER A 85 -11.32 -6.06 -5.90
C SER A 85 -10.38 -6.09 -7.10
N LEU A 86 -10.61 -5.19 -8.09
CA LEU A 86 -9.71 -5.00 -9.22
C LEU A 86 -9.24 -3.55 -9.24
N ASN A 87 -7.96 -3.31 -9.04
CA ASN A 87 -7.34 -2.00 -9.13
C ASN A 87 -6.72 -1.81 -10.50
N VAL A 88 -6.90 -0.63 -11.08
CA VAL A 88 -6.37 -0.29 -12.42
C VAL A 88 -5.40 0.88 -12.29
N PHE A 89 -4.25 0.75 -12.92
CA PHE A 89 -3.17 1.74 -12.97
C PHE A 89 -2.77 1.99 -14.42
N ASP A 90 -2.29 3.19 -14.73
CA ASP A 90 -1.67 3.46 -16.02
C ASP A 90 -0.24 2.91 -16.11
N LYS A 91 0.37 3.04 -17.29
CA LYS A 91 1.76 2.61 -17.54
C LYS A 91 2.80 3.35 -16.69
N CYS A 92 2.46 4.56 -16.22
CA CYS A 92 3.25 5.33 -15.27
C CYS A 92 2.91 5.01 -13.81
N GLN A 93 2.06 3.98 -13.58
CA GLN A 93 1.63 3.49 -12.26
C GLN A 93 0.78 4.48 -11.47
N ARG A 94 0.17 5.43 -12.14
CA ARG A 94 -0.82 6.29 -11.51
C ARG A 94 -2.13 5.50 -11.37
N TYR A 95 -2.68 5.53 -10.17
CA TYR A 95 -3.97 4.92 -9.89
C TYR A 95 -5.07 5.57 -10.74
N LEU A 96 -5.81 4.74 -11.49
CA LEU A 96 -6.92 5.16 -12.33
C LEU A 96 -8.27 4.89 -11.68
N GLY A 97 -8.40 3.80 -10.92
CA GLY A 97 -9.65 3.44 -10.25
C GLY A 97 -9.68 2.01 -9.77
N THR A 98 -10.74 1.69 -9.00
CA THR A 98 -11.00 0.35 -8.48
C THR A 98 -12.41 -0.09 -8.82
N TYR A 99 -12.55 -1.27 -9.42
CA TYR A 99 -13.79 -2.01 -9.36
C TYR A 99 -13.88 -2.66 -7.98
N ARG A 100 -14.84 -2.21 -7.19
CA ARG A 100 -15.08 -2.70 -5.84
C ARG A 100 -16.42 -3.44 -5.78
N PRO A 101 -16.43 -4.70 -5.35
CA PRO A 101 -17.69 -5.43 -5.13
C PRO A 101 -18.58 -4.73 -4.11
N ALA A 102 -19.87 -4.65 -4.39
CA ALA A 102 -20.83 -3.99 -3.48
C ALA A 102 -20.85 -4.64 -2.08
N SER A 103 -20.60 -5.94 -2.00
CA SER A 103 -20.52 -6.70 -0.73
C SER A 103 -19.35 -6.27 0.18
N THR A 104 -18.36 -5.55 -0.36
CA THR A 104 -17.19 -5.06 0.41
C THR A 104 -17.34 -3.61 0.86
N MET A 105 -18.46 -2.95 0.51
CA MET A 105 -18.72 -1.59 0.97
C MET A 105 -19.08 -1.59 2.47
N GLY A 106 -18.50 -0.63 3.20
CA GLY A 106 -18.82 -0.42 4.61
C GLY A 106 -20.22 0.15 4.82
N SER A 107 -20.69 0.10 6.06
CA SER A 107 -21.96 0.72 6.44
C SER A 107 -21.90 2.25 6.36
N VAL A 108 -23.04 2.89 6.15
CA VAL A 108 -23.13 4.36 6.18
C VAL A 108 -22.70 4.92 7.55
N SER A 109 -23.03 4.23 8.65
CA SER A 109 -22.61 4.64 9.99
C SER A 109 -21.10 4.68 10.14
N LEU A 110 -20.37 3.74 9.52
CA LEU A 110 -18.90 3.73 9.54
C LEU A 110 -18.31 4.94 8.79
N VAL A 111 -18.87 5.28 7.63
CA VAL A 111 -18.48 6.49 6.88
C VAL A 111 -18.77 7.76 7.68
N MET A 112 -19.94 7.83 8.31
CA MET A 112 -20.31 8.96 9.18
C MET A 112 -19.36 9.09 10.38
N GLY A 113 -18.97 7.98 11.00
CA GLY A 113 -17.99 7.96 12.08
C GLY A 113 -16.62 8.46 11.63
N GLN A 114 -16.14 8.07 10.43
CA GLN A 114 -14.91 8.63 9.85
C GLN A 114 -15.00 10.14 9.63
N CYS A 115 -16.12 10.64 9.10
CA CYS A 115 -16.35 12.06 8.90
C CYS A 115 -16.35 12.83 10.23
N LYS A 116 -17.02 12.32 11.26
CA LYS A 116 -17.03 12.92 12.60
C LYS A 116 -15.62 12.99 13.19
N LEU A 117 -14.88 11.86 13.17
CA LEU A 117 -13.50 11.82 13.66
C LEU A 117 -12.60 12.80 12.93
N ARG A 118 -12.74 12.92 11.60
CA ARG A 118 -11.97 13.86 10.80
C ARG A 118 -12.29 15.32 11.11
N SER A 119 -13.57 15.63 11.39
CA SER A 119 -14.05 17.00 11.67
C SER A 119 -13.77 17.43 13.10
N ASP A 120 -13.59 16.51 14.03
CA ASP A 120 -13.17 16.80 15.41
C ASP A 120 -11.67 17.06 15.46
N GLU A 121 -11.26 18.32 15.47
CA GLU A 121 -9.87 18.73 15.43
C GLU A 121 -9.02 18.13 16.56
N VAL A 122 -9.60 17.98 17.76
CA VAL A 122 -8.89 17.45 18.94
C VAL A 122 -8.63 15.96 18.78
N LYS A 123 -9.66 15.17 18.52
CA LYS A 123 -9.51 13.70 18.32
C LYS A 123 -8.67 13.38 17.12
N ARG A 124 -8.88 14.10 16.00
CA ARG A 124 -8.07 13.98 14.78
C ARG A 124 -6.60 14.18 15.08
N LEU A 125 -6.26 15.23 15.82
CA LEU A 125 -4.87 15.55 16.15
C LEU A 125 -4.25 14.48 17.08
N GLU A 126 -5.00 13.96 18.04
CA GLU A 126 -4.54 12.87 18.91
C GLU A 126 -4.17 11.63 18.12
N VAL A 127 -5.02 11.20 17.18
CA VAL A 127 -4.74 10.04 16.33
C VAL A 127 -3.57 10.32 15.39
N ALA A 128 -3.51 11.50 14.80
CA ALA A 128 -2.43 11.91 13.91
C ALA A 128 -1.05 11.91 14.62
N ARG A 129 -0.98 12.39 15.87
CA ARG A 129 0.26 12.31 16.67
C ARG A 129 0.74 10.87 16.86
N VAL A 130 -0.17 9.91 17.03
CA VAL A 130 0.20 8.50 17.15
C VAL A 130 0.79 8.00 15.83
N PHE A 131 0.14 8.29 14.69
CA PHE A 131 0.58 7.84 13.37
C PHE A 131 1.97 8.38 13.02
N GLU A 132 2.18 9.69 13.21
CA GLU A 132 3.46 10.33 12.89
C GLU A 132 4.60 9.87 13.79
N ARG A 133 4.32 9.61 15.06
CA ARG A 133 5.33 9.05 15.97
C ARG A 133 5.73 7.63 15.59
N GLU A 134 4.77 6.79 15.17
CA GLU A 134 5.08 5.46 14.68
C GLU A 134 5.86 5.47 13.35
N PHE A 135 5.62 6.46 12.50
CA PHE A 135 6.43 6.69 11.32
C PHE A 135 7.90 6.94 11.69
N VAL A 136 8.16 7.82 12.65
CA VAL A 136 9.53 8.09 13.14
C VAL A 136 10.12 6.84 13.82
N ASP A 137 9.34 6.04 14.55
CA ASP A 137 9.78 4.76 15.12
C ASP A 137 10.27 3.79 14.02
N GLY A 138 9.61 3.79 12.85
CA GLY A 138 10.06 3.05 11.68
C GLY A 138 11.45 3.49 11.21
N MET A 139 11.69 4.79 11.09
CA MET A 139 12.99 5.37 10.73
C MET A 139 14.07 5.04 11.75
N LEU A 140 13.77 5.24 13.03
CA LEU A 140 14.69 4.90 14.14
C LEU A 140 15.05 3.41 14.14
N THR A 141 14.10 2.53 13.82
CA THR A 141 14.35 1.10 13.68
C THR A 141 15.39 0.82 12.59
N VAL A 142 15.27 1.47 11.42
CA VAL A 142 16.23 1.30 10.33
C VAL A 142 17.60 1.86 10.71
N ILE A 143 17.68 3.09 11.24
CA ILE A 143 18.94 3.72 11.64
C ILE A 143 19.65 2.87 12.71
N ASN A 144 18.94 2.43 13.74
CA ASN A 144 19.53 1.60 14.80
C ASN A 144 20.07 0.27 14.25
N ARG A 145 19.39 -0.36 13.29
CA ARG A 145 19.90 -1.55 12.61
C ARG A 145 21.17 -1.25 11.82
N GLN A 146 21.20 -0.15 11.09
CA GLN A 146 22.37 0.25 10.31
C GLN A 146 23.53 0.66 11.21
N TYR A 147 23.26 1.36 12.32
CA TYR A 147 24.29 1.68 13.30
C TYR A 147 24.94 0.43 13.90
N LYS A 148 24.17 -0.60 14.22
CA LYS A 148 24.74 -1.89 14.69
C LYS A 148 25.70 -2.50 13.68
N ASN A 149 25.44 -2.32 12.38
CA ASN A 149 26.24 -2.89 11.29
C ASN A 149 27.51 -2.05 10.99
N TYR A 150 27.42 -0.72 11.05
CA TYR A 150 28.46 0.18 10.51
C TYR A 150 29.17 1.03 11.54
N ARG A 151 28.59 1.26 12.72
CA ARG A 151 29.16 2.05 13.82
C ARG A 151 29.59 3.47 13.41
N LYS A 152 28.86 4.14 12.50
CA LYS A 152 29.13 5.51 12.05
C LYS A 152 28.48 6.52 12.98
N ASP A 153 29.22 7.52 13.44
CA ASP A 153 28.75 8.54 14.37
C ASP A 153 27.67 9.46 13.77
N GLU A 154 27.69 9.66 12.44
CA GLU A 154 26.65 10.40 11.74
C GLU A 154 25.27 9.78 11.96
N LEU A 155 25.19 8.46 12.10
CA LEU A 155 23.92 7.74 12.37
C LEU A 155 23.39 8.02 13.78
N LEU A 156 24.28 8.19 14.76
CA LEU A 156 23.90 8.56 16.14
C LEU A 156 23.32 9.96 16.16
N LYS A 157 23.98 10.92 15.51
CA LYS A 157 23.50 12.29 15.42
C LYS A 157 22.09 12.37 14.79
N GLN A 158 21.86 11.64 13.70
CA GLN A 158 20.56 11.64 13.05
C GLN A 158 19.49 10.89 13.87
N ARG A 159 19.86 9.82 14.56
CA ARG A 159 19.00 9.13 15.51
C ARG A 159 18.51 10.09 16.60
N ASP A 160 19.44 10.80 17.23
CA ASP A 160 19.13 11.70 18.34
C ASP A 160 18.23 12.86 17.86
N SER A 161 18.50 13.43 16.67
CA SER A 161 17.63 14.43 16.05
C SER A 161 16.22 13.89 15.75
N LEU A 162 16.09 12.66 15.26
CA LEU A 162 14.78 12.02 15.05
C LEU A 162 14.01 11.80 16.36
N GLN A 163 14.71 11.46 17.46
CA GLN A 163 14.10 11.33 18.78
C GLN A 163 13.58 12.67 19.31
N GLU A 164 14.32 13.76 19.10
CA GLU A 164 13.88 15.12 19.44
C GLU A 164 12.62 15.52 18.65
N ILE A 165 12.62 15.28 17.33
CA ILE A 165 11.46 15.52 16.47
C ILE A 165 10.26 14.71 16.96
N GLN A 166 10.45 13.43 17.25
CA GLN A 166 9.39 12.55 17.75
C GLN A 166 8.81 13.05 19.09
N ASN A 167 9.65 13.56 19.97
CA ASN A 167 9.21 14.16 21.23
C ASN A 167 8.40 15.43 20.98
N SER A 168 8.83 16.28 20.03
CA SER A 168 8.07 17.48 19.65
C SER A 168 6.71 17.15 19.04
N MET A 169 6.54 15.99 18.37
CA MET A 169 5.24 15.55 17.85
C MET A 169 4.20 15.28 18.95
N LYS A 170 4.63 14.98 20.20
CA LYS A 170 3.72 14.76 21.32
C LYS A 170 2.96 16.02 21.72
N THR A 171 3.57 17.18 21.54
CA THR A 171 3.05 18.49 21.93
C THR A 171 2.62 19.34 20.75
N ALA A 172 2.63 18.79 19.53
CA ALA A 172 2.17 19.50 18.33
C ALA A 172 0.69 19.90 18.47
N GLU A 173 0.36 21.15 18.22
CA GLU A 173 -0.97 21.74 18.47
C GLU A 173 -1.87 21.72 17.22
N SER A 174 -1.34 21.32 16.06
CA SER A 174 -2.10 21.23 14.81
C SER A 174 -1.55 20.18 13.86
N ILE A 175 -2.39 19.73 12.92
CA ILE A 175 -2.00 18.84 11.82
C ILE A 175 -0.86 19.48 10.98
N ASN A 176 -0.93 20.78 10.72
CA ASN A 176 0.11 21.48 9.96
C ASN A 176 1.46 21.44 10.66
N GLN A 177 1.48 21.59 11.99
CA GLN A 177 2.70 21.45 12.77
C GLN A 177 3.26 20.02 12.73
N LEU A 178 2.38 19.01 12.82
CA LEU A 178 2.78 17.60 12.66
C LEU A 178 3.39 17.34 11.28
N MET A 179 2.79 17.85 10.21
CA MET A 179 3.31 17.69 8.84
C MET A 179 4.67 18.36 8.65
N LEU A 180 4.92 19.51 9.31
CA LEU A 180 6.25 20.15 9.32
C LEU A 180 7.29 19.30 10.04
N LEU A 181 6.92 18.71 11.17
CA LEU A 181 7.80 17.80 11.92
C LEU A 181 8.07 16.52 11.13
N GLU A 182 7.06 15.98 10.47
CA GLU A 182 7.17 14.84 9.56
C GLU A 182 8.15 15.13 8.40
N ALA A 183 8.02 16.29 7.75
CA ALA A 183 8.91 16.69 6.68
C ALA A 183 10.37 16.81 7.16
N ARG A 184 10.61 17.36 8.35
CA ARG A 184 11.94 17.42 8.99
C ARG A 184 12.48 16.04 9.30
N ALA A 185 11.65 15.12 9.83
CA ALA A 185 12.04 13.75 10.09
C ALA A 185 12.47 13.04 8.80
N ARG A 186 11.72 13.20 7.71
CA ARG A 186 12.09 12.65 6.38
C ARG A 186 13.41 13.20 5.88
N GLN A 187 13.61 14.51 5.96
CA GLN A 187 14.88 15.13 5.55
C GLN A 187 16.05 14.55 6.33
N ASN A 188 15.98 14.50 7.65
CA ASN A 188 17.02 13.94 8.50
C ASN A 188 17.30 12.45 8.21
N TYR A 189 16.26 11.68 7.97
CA TYR A 189 16.41 10.26 7.64
C TYR A 189 17.11 10.06 6.30
N TYR A 190 16.70 10.77 5.26
CA TYR A 190 17.27 10.61 3.92
C TYR A 190 18.67 11.23 3.76
N LEU A 191 19.10 12.15 4.64
CA LEU A 191 20.49 12.63 4.66
C LEU A 191 21.50 11.51 4.87
N VAL A 192 21.17 10.48 5.66
CA VAL A 192 22.06 9.36 5.94
C VAL A 192 21.73 8.10 5.16
N TYR A 193 20.68 8.11 4.35
CA TYR A 193 20.23 6.93 3.61
C TYR A 193 21.27 6.44 2.60
N SER A 194 22.00 7.37 1.95
CA SER A 194 23.11 7.03 1.04
C SER A 194 24.20 6.21 1.72
N LEU A 195 24.43 6.40 3.03
CA LEU A 195 25.43 5.63 3.79
C LEU A 195 25.07 4.14 3.93
N PHE A 196 23.81 3.79 3.67
CA PHE A 196 23.33 2.41 3.74
C PHE A 196 23.51 1.66 2.41
N ILE A 197 23.73 2.40 1.30
CA ILE A 197 23.94 1.85 -0.03
C ILE A 197 25.42 1.46 -0.17
N ARG A 198 25.67 0.17 -0.42
CA ARG A 198 27.02 -0.39 -0.57
C ARG A 198 27.41 -0.67 -2.01
N ASN A 199 26.42 -0.86 -2.86
CA ASN A 199 26.66 -1.06 -4.29
C ASN A 199 26.91 0.30 -4.94
N LYS A 200 28.12 0.51 -5.43
CA LYS A 200 28.57 1.78 -6.01
C LYS A 200 27.95 2.10 -7.37
N ASP A 201 27.22 1.16 -7.95
CA ASP A 201 26.47 1.37 -9.21
C ASP A 201 25.20 2.18 -8.98
N PHE A 202 24.84 2.43 -7.72
CA PHE A 202 23.63 3.16 -7.30
C PHE A 202 23.99 4.38 -6.47
N ASP A 203 23.66 5.56 -7.02
CA ASP A 203 23.83 6.84 -6.32
C ASP A 203 22.48 7.31 -5.74
N PHE A 204 22.54 8.00 -4.60
CA PHE A 204 21.40 8.62 -3.97
C PHE A 204 21.80 9.95 -3.30
N HIS A 205 21.26 11.05 -3.80
CA HIS A 205 21.57 12.41 -3.33
C HIS A 205 20.43 13.06 -2.55
N GLY A 206 19.41 12.28 -2.19
CA GLY A 206 18.22 12.73 -1.48
C GLY A 206 16.93 12.32 -2.16
N ARG A 207 15.81 12.55 -1.49
CA ARG A 207 14.50 12.08 -1.97
C ARG A 207 13.92 12.98 -3.05
N MET A 208 13.88 12.47 -4.29
CA MET A 208 13.24 13.09 -5.46
C MET A 208 12.03 12.23 -5.88
N LYS A 209 10.87 12.86 -6.11
CA LYS A 209 9.62 12.11 -6.30
C LYS A 209 9.02 12.22 -7.71
N ASN A 210 9.00 13.41 -8.30
CA ASN A 210 8.22 13.70 -9.49
C ASN A 210 9.02 14.58 -10.47
N PRO A 211 9.63 13.98 -11.47
CA PRO A 211 9.89 12.55 -11.62
C PRO A 211 11.05 12.08 -10.72
N PRO A 212 11.21 10.77 -10.46
CA PRO A 212 12.45 10.25 -9.88
C PRO A 212 13.56 10.34 -10.90
N THR A 213 14.74 10.87 -10.49
CA THR A 213 15.88 11.15 -11.37
C THR A 213 17.04 10.17 -11.19
N ASP A 214 16.90 9.22 -10.28
CA ASP A 214 17.84 8.13 -10.05
C ASP A 214 17.13 6.81 -9.74
N SER A 215 17.87 5.71 -9.89
CA SER A 215 17.35 4.36 -9.71
C SER A 215 16.81 4.10 -8.29
N VAL A 216 17.46 4.65 -7.25
CA VAL A 216 17.03 4.48 -5.85
C VAL A 216 15.70 5.17 -5.62
N ASN A 217 15.55 6.41 -6.11
CA ASN A 217 14.30 7.16 -6.05
C ASN A 217 13.17 6.49 -6.84
N ALA A 218 13.48 5.89 -8.00
CA ALA A 218 12.54 5.08 -8.77
C ALA A 218 12.04 3.87 -7.96
N MET A 219 12.95 3.13 -7.30
CA MET A 219 12.60 1.99 -6.45
C MET A 219 11.75 2.40 -5.25
N ILE A 220 12.13 3.48 -4.53
CA ILE A 220 11.36 3.97 -3.38
C ILE A 220 9.96 4.41 -3.83
N SER A 221 9.83 5.11 -4.96
CA SER A 221 8.55 5.56 -5.49
C SER A 221 7.65 4.38 -5.86
N TYR A 222 8.19 3.39 -6.56
CA TYR A 222 7.47 2.19 -6.95
C TYR A 222 7.09 1.33 -5.73
N GLY A 223 8.02 1.12 -4.82
CA GLY A 223 7.76 0.38 -3.57
C GLY A 223 6.68 1.02 -2.71
N ASN A 224 6.65 2.36 -2.64
CA ASN A 224 5.57 3.08 -1.96
C ASN A 224 4.22 2.84 -2.64
N ALA A 225 4.15 2.82 -3.98
CA ALA A 225 2.91 2.54 -4.71
C ALA A 225 2.39 1.12 -4.42
N ILE A 226 3.28 0.12 -4.39
CA ILE A 226 2.91 -1.25 -4.00
C ILE A 226 2.35 -1.26 -2.56
N LEU A 227 3.04 -0.63 -1.61
CA LEU A 227 2.62 -0.59 -0.21
C LEU A 227 1.26 0.10 -0.05
N TYR A 228 1.01 1.22 -0.77
CA TYR A 228 -0.29 1.88 -0.77
C TYR A 228 -1.40 0.94 -1.20
N ASN A 229 -1.18 0.16 -2.26
CA ASN A 229 -2.16 -0.79 -2.77
C ASN A 229 -2.46 -1.89 -1.75
N ARG A 230 -1.42 -2.49 -1.13
CA ARG A 230 -1.61 -3.53 -0.11
C ARG A 230 -2.37 -3.01 1.13
N ILE A 231 -2.17 -1.75 1.48
CA ILE A 231 -2.89 -1.11 2.59
C ILE A 231 -4.32 -0.74 2.17
N SER A 232 -4.53 -0.23 0.95
CA SER A 232 -5.87 0.03 0.41
C SER A 232 -6.74 -1.22 0.42
N GLU A 233 -6.17 -2.39 0.07
CA GLU A 233 -6.85 -3.68 0.13
C GLU A 233 -7.39 -3.97 1.55
N GLU A 234 -6.56 -3.81 2.58
CA GLU A 234 -6.97 -4.04 3.97
C GLU A 234 -7.99 -3.00 4.46
N ILE A 235 -7.86 -1.73 4.04
CA ILE A 235 -8.84 -0.68 4.31
C ILE A 235 -10.19 -1.05 3.71
N TYR A 236 -10.23 -1.45 2.44
CA TYR A 236 -11.46 -1.87 1.76
C TYR A 236 -12.10 -3.09 2.43
N ARG A 237 -11.32 -4.08 2.82
CA ARG A 237 -11.81 -5.27 3.54
C ARG A 237 -12.40 -4.92 4.91
N SER A 238 -11.89 -3.88 5.55
CA SER A 238 -12.43 -3.40 6.83
C SER A 238 -13.77 -2.67 6.69
N GLY A 239 -14.13 -2.24 5.47
CA GLY A 239 -15.29 -1.42 5.18
C GLY A 239 -15.07 0.09 5.38
N LEU A 240 -13.87 0.52 5.76
CA LEU A 240 -13.52 1.93 5.85
C LEU A 240 -13.47 2.58 4.45
N ASP A 241 -13.74 3.88 4.42
CA ASP A 241 -13.62 4.68 3.21
C ASP A 241 -12.18 5.24 3.09
N ASN A 242 -11.45 4.78 2.07
CA ASN A 242 -10.05 5.14 1.85
C ASN A 242 -9.85 6.62 1.48
N ARG A 243 -10.92 7.31 1.07
CA ARG A 243 -10.90 8.74 0.75
C ARG A 243 -10.80 9.63 1.99
N ILE A 244 -11.19 9.11 3.17
CA ILE A 244 -11.29 9.87 4.42
C ILE A 244 -10.06 9.60 5.29
N GLY A 245 -8.93 10.24 4.96
CA GLY A 245 -7.72 10.25 5.78
C GLY A 245 -7.76 11.33 6.86
N LEU A 246 -6.86 11.25 7.83
CA LEU A 246 -6.77 12.17 8.96
C LEU A 246 -5.67 13.23 8.77
N ILE A 247 -4.53 12.87 8.17
CA ILE A 247 -3.33 13.71 8.06
C ILE A 247 -3.27 14.29 6.65
N HIS A 248 -3.23 13.42 5.65
CA HIS A 248 -3.14 13.84 4.26
C HIS A 248 -4.45 14.45 3.75
N SER A 249 -4.33 15.54 2.98
CA SER A 249 -5.50 16.19 2.37
C SER A 249 -6.12 15.32 1.28
N SER A 250 -7.46 15.19 1.33
CA SER A 250 -8.26 14.49 0.31
C SER A 250 -8.54 15.35 -0.92
N ASP A 251 -8.27 16.68 -0.87
CA ASP A 251 -8.72 17.63 -1.90
C ASP A 251 -7.99 17.46 -3.24
N ARG A 252 -6.80 16.85 -3.21
CA ARG A 252 -5.95 16.66 -4.39
C ARG A 252 -5.68 15.19 -4.73
N ARG A 253 -6.27 14.25 -3.97
CA ARG A 253 -6.01 12.81 -4.10
C ARG A 253 -7.29 12.03 -3.93
N TYR A 254 -7.46 11.00 -4.74
CA TYR A 254 -8.63 10.11 -4.67
C TYR A 254 -8.65 9.28 -3.38
N GLU A 255 -7.49 8.99 -2.79
CA GLU A 255 -7.33 8.20 -1.58
C GLU A 255 -6.30 8.87 -0.68
N SER A 256 -6.55 8.89 0.62
CA SER A 256 -5.68 9.54 1.60
C SER A 256 -5.44 8.72 2.87
N LEU A 257 -6.39 7.86 3.27
CA LEU A 257 -6.24 7.04 4.48
C LEU A 257 -5.13 5.98 4.32
N ASN A 258 -4.98 5.41 3.13
CA ASN A 258 -3.88 4.48 2.83
C ASN A 258 -2.51 5.14 2.98
N LEU A 259 -2.39 6.44 2.69
CA LEU A 259 -1.15 7.19 2.88
C LEU A 259 -0.82 7.36 4.36
N ASP A 260 -1.86 7.70 5.17
CA ASP A 260 -1.71 7.85 6.61
C ASP A 260 -1.19 6.55 7.25
N PHE A 261 -1.75 5.40 6.86
CA PHE A 261 -1.27 4.10 7.34
C PHE A 261 0.09 3.70 6.77
N ALA A 262 0.34 3.98 5.49
CA ALA A 262 1.56 3.55 4.82
C ALA A 262 2.81 4.22 5.40
N ASP A 263 2.70 5.47 5.81
CA ASP A 263 3.85 6.20 6.35
C ASP A 263 4.48 5.47 7.53
N MET A 264 3.70 4.86 8.40
CA MET A 264 4.21 4.08 9.52
C MET A 264 5.10 2.89 9.09
N PHE A 265 4.89 2.37 7.88
CA PHE A 265 5.54 1.15 7.41
C PHE A 265 6.59 1.36 6.31
N LYS A 266 6.59 2.54 5.64
CA LYS A 266 7.54 2.84 4.54
C LYS A 266 9.00 2.56 4.92
N PRO A 267 9.53 3.03 6.05
CA PRO A 267 10.94 2.81 6.37
C PRO A 267 11.28 1.33 6.54
N VAL A 268 10.43 0.58 7.24
CA VAL A 268 10.70 -0.82 7.60
C VAL A 268 10.35 -1.81 6.49
N ILE A 269 9.48 -1.45 5.55
CA ILE A 269 9.10 -2.30 4.43
C ILE A 269 9.81 -1.85 3.15
N VAL A 270 9.53 -0.64 2.67
CA VAL A 270 10.00 -0.18 1.37
C VAL A 270 11.50 0.10 1.38
N ASP A 271 11.95 0.98 2.30
CA ASP A 271 13.35 1.41 2.30
C ASP A 271 14.29 0.24 2.59
N THR A 272 13.91 -0.68 3.49
CA THR A 272 14.73 -1.87 3.74
C THR A 272 14.73 -2.86 2.58
N THR A 273 13.65 -2.95 1.81
CA THR A 273 13.56 -3.77 0.59
C THR A 273 14.48 -3.21 -0.48
N VAL A 274 14.44 -1.90 -0.73
CA VAL A 274 15.34 -1.22 -1.67
C VAL A 274 16.80 -1.48 -1.31
N LEU A 275 17.18 -1.26 -0.06
CA LEU A 275 18.54 -1.53 0.41
C LEU A 275 18.95 -3.00 0.27
N LYS A 276 18.03 -3.93 0.48
CA LYS A 276 18.30 -5.36 0.32
C LYS A 276 18.60 -5.70 -1.13
N LEU A 277 17.74 -5.29 -2.06
CA LEU A 277 17.89 -5.59 -3.49
C LEU A 277 19.21 -5.02 -4.04
N ILE A 278 19.52 -3.78 -3.71
CA ILE A 278 20.76 -3.10 -4.14
C ILE A 278 21.99 -3.76 -3.51
N ASN A 279 22.02 -3.90 -2.20
CA ASN A 279 23.20 -4.36 -1.46
C ASN A 279 23.51 -5.85 -1.65
N LYS A 280 22.50 -6.65 -1.97
CA LYS A 280 22.69 -8.06 -2.35
C LYS A 280 22.90 -8.26 -3.86
N ARG A 281 22.99 -7.16 -4.63
CA ARG A 281 23.15 -7.18 -6.09
C ARG A 281 22.08 -8.04 -6.79
N GLN A 282 20.85 -8.02 -6.26
CA GLN A 282 19.72 -8.70 -6.86
C GLN A 282 19.10 -7.87 -7.99
N ILE A 283 19.31 -6.54 -7.98
CA ILE A 283 18.92 -5.60 -9.02
C ILE A 283 20.16 -4.91 -9.57
N SER A 284 20.18 -4.61 -10.85
CA SER A 284 21.26 -3.92 -11.57
C SER A 284 20.73 -2.66 -12.24
N VAL A 285 21.62 -1.80 -12.69
CA VAL A 285 21.25 -0.57 -13.43
C VAL A 285 20.56 -0.87 -14.77
N THR A 286 20.76 -2.07 -15.33
CA THR A 286 20.10 -2.51 -16.57
C THR A 286 18.61 -2.90 -16.36
N ASP A 287 18.13 -2.96 -15.13
CA ASP A 287 16.72 -3.22 -14.80
C ASP A 287 15.87 -1.93 -14.77
N PHE A 288 16.45 -0.80 -15.24
CA PHE A 288 15.80 0.50 -15.28
C PHE A 288 15.69 1.03 -16.70
N ASP A 289 14.60 1.73 -16.97
CA ASP A 289 14.35 2.48 -18.20
C ASP A 289 14.51 3.98 -17.90
N GLN A 290 14.97 4.74 -18.90
CA GLN A 290 15.12 6.20 -18.81
C GLN A 290 14.24 6.89 -19.83
N ASP A 291 13.53 7.94 -19.40
CA ASP A 291 12.72 8.80 -20.25
C ASP A 291 13.04 10.27 -19.91
N GLY A 292 13.88 10.91 -20.73
CA GLY A 292 14.47 12.20 -20.42
C GLY A 292 15.30 12.15 -19.14
N GLU A 293 14.96 12.99 -18.16
CA GLU A 293 15.59 12.98 -16.82
C GLU A 293 14.96 11.95 -15.86
N ALA A 294 13.84 11.37 -16.23
CA ALA A 294 13.10 10.44 -15.39
C ALA A 294 13.66 9.02 -15.50
N VAL A 295 13.81 8.36 -14.36
CA VAL A 295 14.23 6.96 -14.25
C VAL A 295 13.08 6.12 -13.73
N TYR A 296 12.79 5.02 -14.40
CA TYR A 296 11.71 4.09 -14.03
C TYR A 296 12.25 2.66 -13.95
N LEU A 297 11.60 1.84 -13.14
CA LEU A 297 11.87 0.40 -13.14
C LEU A 297 11.37 -0.23 -14.44
N GLY A 298 12.24 -0.98 -15.11
CA GLY A 298 11.87 -1.88 -16.19
C GLY A 298 11.04 -3.07 -15.69
N ARG A 299 10.58 -3.92 -16.62
CA ARG A 299 9.69 -5.05 -16.31
C ARG A 299 10.25 -5.99 -15.23
N ASN A 300 11.52 -6.36 -15.32
CA ASN A 300 12.16 -7.25 -14.36
C ASN A 300 12.31 -6.60 -13.00
N GLY A 301 12.77 -5.33 -12.95
CA GLY A 301 12.88 -4.57 -11.71
C GLY A 301 11.55 -4.42 -10.98
N LYS A 302 10.44 -4.19 -11.73
CA LYS A 302 9.07 -4.16 -11.18
C LYS A 302 8.69 -5.48 -10.54
N ALA A 303 8.92 -6.60 -11.24
CA ALA A 303 8.60 -7.93 -10.73
C ALA A 303 9.38 -8.25 -9.44
N MET A 304 10.69 -7.94 -9.40
CA MET A 304 11.52 -8.14 -8.21
C MET A 304 11.06 -7.29 -7.03
N MET A 305 10.67 -6.04 -7.25
CA MET A 305 10.15 -5.16 -6.19
C MET A 305 8.84 -5.69 -5.60
N ILE A 306 7.91 -6.16 -6.44
CA ILE A 306 6.63 -6.74 -6.00
C ILE A 306 6.91 -7.98 -5.15
N GLU A 307 7.68 -8.93 -5.67
CA GLU A 307 7.99 -10.19 -4.97
C GLU A 307 8.65 -9.95 -3.62
N GLU A 308 9.63 -9.04 -3.58
CA GLU A 308 10.37 -8.77 -2.36
C GLU A 308 9.56 -8.00 -1.32
N ILE A 309 8.67 -7.07 -1.73
CA ILE A 309 7.75 -6.39 -0.82
C ILE A 309 6.72 -7.38 -0.26
N ASP A 310 6.13 -8.25 -1.10
CA ASP A 310 5.18 -9.25 -0.63
C ASP A 310 5.84 -10.25 0.32
N ARG A 311 7.08 -10.66 0.03
CA ARG A 311 7.89 -11.44 0.97
C ARG A 311 8.15 -10.68 2.28
N LYS A 312 8.45 -9.37 2.21
CA LYS A 312 8.68 -8.52 3.37
C LYS A 312 7.43 -8.38 4.24
N LEU A 313 6.26 -8.29 3.62
CA LEU A 313 4.98 -8.26 4.34
C LEU A 313 4.72 -9.52 5.15
N GLN A 314 5.22 -10.69 4.71
CA GLN A 314 5.11 -11.95 5.44
C GLN A 314 6.22 -12.14 6.50
N GLU A 315 7.26 -11.30 6.48
CA GLU A 315 8.35 -11.38 7.47
C GLU A 315 7.81 -11.05 8.87
N LYS A 316 8.12 -11.92 9.84
CA LYS A 316 7.67 -11.75 11.22
C LYS A 316 8.65 -10.86 12.02
N ARG A 317 8.08 -9.94 12.76
CA ARG A 317 8.75 -9.18 13.81
C ARG A 317 7.98 -9.37 15.11
N ASP A 318 8.67 -9.76 16.18
CA ASP A 318 8.04 -9.99 17.49
C ASP A 318 6.84 -10.95 17.42
N GLY A 319 6.96 -12.01 16.59
CA GLY A 319 5.95 -13.04 16.42
C GLY A 319 4.83 -12.73 15.41
N MET A 320 4.71 -11.50 14.93
CA MET A 320 3.66 -11.04 14.02
C MET A 320 4.23 -10.59 12.68
N SER A 321 3.59 -10.96 11.53
CA SER A 321 4.00 -10.47 10.22
C SER A 321 3.65 -8.98 10.03
N TYR A 322 4.40 -8.26 9.16
CA TYR A 322 4.05 -6.87 8.85
C TYR A 322 2.64 -6.73 8.29
N HIS A 323 2.20 -7.69 7.49
CA HIS A 323 0.82 -7.73 6.98
C HIS A 323 -0.22 -7.80 8.12
N ALA A 324 0.02 -8.69 9.11
CA ALA A 324 -0.84 -8.79 10.28
C ALA A 324 -0.81 -7.52 11.15
N MET A 325 0.34 -6.85 11.27
CA MET A 325 0.46 -5.56 11.96
C MET A 325 -0.35 -4.47 11.27
N ILE A 326 -0.29 -4.37 9.94
CA ILE A 326 -1.09 -3.42 9.15
C ILE A 326 -2.57 -3.66 9.41
N ARG A 327 -3.03 -4.91 9.25
CA ARG A 327 -4.43 -5.30 9.49
C ARG A 327 -4.87 -4.97 10.93
N GLN A 328 -4.04 -5.27 11.92
CA GLN A 328 -4.36 -4.98 13.32
C GLN A 328 -4.57 -3.47 13.55
N LYS A 329 -3.72 -2.62 12.97
CA LYS A 329 -3.85 -1.15 13.09
C LYS A 329 -5.12 -0.65 12.42
N ILE A 330 -5.44 -1.14 11.23
CA ILE A 330 -6.67 -0.79 10.51
C ILE A 330 -7.91 -1.23 11.31
N VAL A 331 -7.92 -2.44 11.88
CA VAL A 331 -9.02 -2.92 12.73
C VAL A 331 -9.14 -2.09 14.00
N ARG A 332 -8.04 -1.68 14.63
CA ARG A 332 -8.05 -0.80 15.80
C ARG A 332 -8.63 0.57 15.44
N PHE A 333 -8.22 1.13 14.32
CA PHE A 333 -8.78 2.40 13.82
C PHE A 333 -10.27 2.29 13.52
N LYS A 334 -10.72 1.21 12.85
CA LYS A 334 -12.14 0.95 12.62
C LYS A 334 -12.93 0.96 13.92
N ARG A 335 -12.46 0.28 14.98
CA ARG A 335 -13.13 0.26 16.29
C ARG A 335 -13.21 1.64 16.94
N MET A 336 -12.27 2.54 16.68
CA MET A 336 -12.36 3.94 17.12
C MET A 336 -13.46 4.67 16.36
N VAL A 337 -13.50 4.52 15.05
CA VAL A 337 -14.52 5.12 14.18
C VAL A 337 -15.92 4.63 14.53
N GLU A 338 -16.10 3.34 14.83
CA GLU A 338 -17.39 2.75 15.22
C GLU A 338 -17.95 3.34 16.52
N LYS A 339 -17.11 3.90 17.40
CA LYS A 339 -17.55 4.59 18.61
C LYS A 339 -18.02 6.01 18.34
N GLU A 340 -17.69 6.58 17.21
CA GLU A 340 -18.09 7.93 16.80
C GLU A 340 -19.36 7.92 15.92
N GLY A 341 -19.68 6.79 15.28
CA GLY A 341 -20.86 6.61 14.41
C GLY A 341 -22.09 6.29 15.21
#